data_058cedabb7ac76e05e7dc0cf255253ad
#
_entry.id   058cedabb7ac76e05e7dc0cf255253ad
#
_cell.length_a   1.000
_cell.length_b   1.000
_cell.length_c   1.000
_cell.angle_alpha   90.00
_cell.angle_beta   90.00
_cell.angle_gamma   90.00
#
_symmetry.space_group_name_H-M   'P 1'
#
loop_
_entity.id
_entity.type
_entity.pdbx_description
1 polymer ?
#
loop_
_entity_poly.entity_id
_entity_poly.type
_entity_poly.pdbx_seq_one_letter_code
_entity_poly.pdbx_strand_id
1 'polypeptide(L)'
;QHFSELGLPEYRELANFFTSDHEFWLAPAEKSSKDILICSSKNGRFILADLLPEDCRLLGVSATLEISNRVSLADLLGFPDAPLVRLDVAKQEQQEVYLIDDFPLVTDVSPFDYASEVASVIRRLQAFQEPLLVLFTSKEMLLAVSDLLDQPHLAQYKNGEPSQLKKRFEKGERQILLGTGSFWEGVDFSTHPFILQVIPRLPFQNPQEPLTKKLNQELRREGKNPFYDYQLPMAIIRLKQALGRTVRRPDQGSVAVILDSRVVSKRYGKQIAQTLSKERTVRVLAREQLGSAVADFLQSRRNRMKEKSKKEKR
;
A
#
# COMPACT_ATOMS: atom_id res chain seq x y z
N GLN A 1 -22.18 20.76 -27.96
CA GLN A 1 -22.43 21.43 -29.26
C GLN A 1 -22.31 22.95 -29.18
N HIS A 2 -22.78 23.61 -28.13
CA HIS A 2 -22.77 25.08 -28.00
C HIS A 2 -21.38 25.72 -27.93
N PHE A 3 -20.40 25.02 -27.37
CA PHE A 3 -19.04 25.53 -27.21
C PHE A 3 -18.19 25.46 -28.51
N SER A 4 -18.53 24.54 -29.43
CA SER A 4 -17.80 24.44 -30.71
C SER A 4 -18.13 25.57 -31.67
N GLU A 5 -19.23 26.27 -31.45
CA GLU A 5 -19.70 27.40 -32.31
C GLU A 5 -19.02 28.74 -31.98
N LEU A 6 -18.37 28.85 -30.82
CA LEU A 6 -17.75 30.10 -30.37
C LEU A 6 -16.39 30.42 -30.97
N GLY A 7 -15.78 29.50 -31.73
CA GLY A 7 -14.58 29.75 -32.56
C GLY A 7 -13.29 30.13 -31.84
N LEU A 8 -13.28 30.15 -30.50
CA LEU A 8 -12.11 30.49 -29.71
C LEU A 8 -11.20 29.26 -29.49
N PRO A 9 -9.86 29.40 -29.60
CA PRO A 9 -8.92 28.28 -29.46
C PRO A 9 -9.09 27.50 -28.15
N GLU A 10 -9.33 28.20 -27.04
CA GLU A 10 -9.52 27.64 -25.71
C GLU A 10 -10.76 26.70 -25.64
N TYR A 11 -11.79 26.99 -26.43
CA TYR A 11 -12.98 26.14 -26.52
C TYR A 11 -12.80 24.91 -27.40
N ARG A 12 -11.82 24.91 -28.35
CA ARG A 12 -11.46 23.72 -29.11
C ARG A 12 -10.79 22.67 -28.24
N GLU A 13 -9.89 23.08 -27.35
CA GLU A 13 -9.29 22.17 -26.36
C GLU A 13 -10.35 21.60 -25.43
N LEU A 14 -11.28 22.42 -24.96
CA LEU A 14 -12.40 21.99 -24.12
C LEU A 14 -13.35 21.05 -24.89
N ALA A 15 -13.63 21.33 -26.15
CA ALA A 15 -14.47 20.48 -27.01
C ALA A 15 -13.79 19.12 -27.29
N ASN A 16 -12.47 19.09 -27.50
CA ASN A 16 -11.68 17.87 -27.64
C ASN A 16 -11.65 17.06 -26.33
N PHE A 17 -11.67 17.73 -25.19
CA PHE A 17 -11.77 17.10 -23.90
C PHE A 17 -13.10 16.33 -23.73
N PHE A 18 -14.20 16.82 -24.27
CA PHE A 18 -15.53 16.20 -24.28
C PHE A 18 -15.75 15.26 -25.48
N THR A 19 -14.73 14.49 -25.86
CA THR A 19 -14.87 13.52 -26.98
C THR A 19 -15.78 12.36 -26.60
N SER A 20 -16.31 11.68 -27.61
CA SER A 20 -17.21 10.54 -27.43
C SER A 20 -16.61 9.35 -26.69
N ASP A 21 -15.26 9.27 -26.61
CA ASP A 21 -14.54 8.15 -26.00
C ASP A 21 -14.23 8.34 -24.51
N HIS A 22 -14.73 9.44 -23.93
CA HIS A 22 -14.55 9.75 -22.53
C HIS A 22 -15.86 9.79 -21.76
N GLU A 23 -15.81 9.42 -20.49
CA GLU A 23 -16.87 9.62 -19.52
C GLU A 23 -16.46 10.68 -18.50
N PHE A 24 -17.43 11.46 -18.05
CA PHE A 24 -17.24 12.60 -17.17
C PHE A 24 -18.11 12.45 -15.94
N TRP A 25 -17.59 12.85 -14.79
CA TRP A 25 -18.37 13.00 -13.56
C TRP A 25 -17.81 14.14 -12.70
N LEU A 26 -18.66 14.69 -11.84
CA LEU A 26 -18.26 15.67 -10.84
C LEU A 26 -17.84 14.95 -9.55
N ALA A 27 -16.77 15.40 -8.94
CA ALA A 27 -16.32 14.95 -7.64
C ALA A 27 -15.96 16.17 -6.77
N PRO A 28 -16.20 16.12 -5.45
CA PRO A 28 -15.77 17.19 -4.56
C PRO A 28 -14.23 17.26 -4.54
N ALA A 29 -13.72 18.48 -4.64
CA ALA A 29 -12.28 18.72 -4.54
C ALA A 29 -11.84 18.62 -3.06
N GLU A 30 -10.74 17.92 -2.79
CA GLU A 30 -10.24 17.73 -1.41
C GLU A 30 -9.89 19.04 -0.68
N LYS A 31 -9.54 20.08 -1.40
CA LYS A 31 -9.05 21.36 -0.83
C LYS A 31 -9.90 22.58 -1.23
N SER A 32 -11.08 22.39 -1.81
CA SER A 32 -11.93 23.47 -2.31
C SER A 32 -13.39 23.13 -2.09
N SER A 33 -14.22 24.16 -1.93
CA SER A 33 -15.69 24.02 -1.96
C SER A 33 -16.26 23.82 -3.37
N LYS A 34 -15.40 23.76 -4.40
CA LYS A 34 -15.79 23.58 -5.80
C LYS A 34 -15.66 22.12 -6.19
N ASP A 35 -16.61 21.65 -6.97
CA ASP A 35 -16.49 20.35 -7.61
C ASP A 35 -15.44 20.39 -8.72
N ILE A 36 -14.74 19.27 -8.89
CA ILE A 36 -13.84 19.04 -10.01
C ILE A 36 -14.51 18.13 -11.04
N LEU A 37 -14.35 18.48 -12.31
CA LEU A 37 -14.75 17.61 -13.40
C LEU A 37 -13.66 16.58 -13.63
N ILE A 38 -14.00 15.30 -13.48
CA ILE A 38 -13.09 14.19 -13.76
C ILE A 38 -13.45 13.60 -15.11
N CYS A 39 -12.43 13.34 -15.92
CA CYS A 39 -12.53 12.68 -17.20
C CYS A 39 -11.79 11.34 -17.16
N SER A 40 -12.39 10.31 -17.71
CA SER A 40 -11.77 8.99 -17.90
C SER A 40 -12.12 8.44 -19.27
N SER A 41 -11.20 7.70 -19.86
CA SER A 41 -11.51 6.93 -21.07
C SER A 41 -12.71 6.01 -20.83
N LYS A 42 -13.56 5.80 -21.83
CA LYS A 42 -14.70 4.88 -21.75
C LYS A 42 -14.29 3.46 -21.39
N ASN A 43 -13.12 3.06 -21.83
CA ASN A 43 -12.61 1.73 -21.54
C ASN A 43 -12.08 1.55 -20.11
N GLY A 44 -12.04 2.62 -19.27
CA GLY A 44 -11.68 2.55 -17.83
C GLY A 44 -10.32 1.95 -17.53
N ARG A 45 -9.63 1.47 -18.53
CA ARG A 45 -8.40 0.73 -18.44
C ARG A 45 -7.30 1.49 -19.17
N PHE A 46 -6.32 1.93 -18.42
CA PHE A 46 -5.11 2.46 -18.97
C PHE A 46 -4.15 1.30 -19.24
N ILE A 47 -3.92 0.99 -20.50
CA ILE A 47 -3.01 -0.08 -20.93
C ILE A 47 -1.75 0.59 -21.48
N LEU A 48 -0.61 0.36 -20.83
CA LEU A 48 0.66 0.95 -21.26
C LEU A 48 1.02 0.58 -22.70
N ALA A 49 0.64 -0.64 -23.14
CA ALA A 49 0.85 -1.09 -24.50
C ALA A 49 0.23 -0.16 -25.54
N ASP A 50 -0.94 0.45 -25.25
CA ASP A 50 -1.64 1.34 -26.19
C ASP A 50 -0.95 2.70 -26.36
N LEU A 51 0.00 3.03 -25.51
CA LEU A 51 0.74 4.29 -25.53
C LEU A 51 2.11 4.18 -26.20
N LEU A 52 2.58 2.98 -26.43
CA LEU A 52 3.92 2.77 -26.97
C LEU A 52 3.87 2.71 -28.51
N PRO A 53 4.84 3.32 -29.20
CA PRO A 53 5.02 3.14 -30.63
C PRO A 53 5.22 1.65 -30.99
N GLU A 54 4.75 1.23 -32.18
CA GLU A 54 4.84 -0.16 -32.63
C GLU A 54 6.26 -0.74 -32.66
N ASP A 55 7.27 0.09 -32.91
CA ASP A 55 8.70 -0.30 -32.99
C ASP A 55 9.41 -0.17 -31.61
N CYS A 56 8.69 0.12 -30.54
CA CYS A 56 9.28 0.33 -29.24
C CYS A 56 9.72 -0.99 -28.59
N ARG A 57 10.95 -1.06 -28.07
CA ARG A 57 11.42 -2.14 -27.22
C ARG A 57 11.30 -1.72 -25.77
N LEU A 58 10.51 -2.46 -24.99
CA LEU A 58 10.30 -2.19 -23.57
C LEU A 58 11.04 -3.20 -22.70
N LEU A 59 11.84 -2.70 -21.76
CA LEU A 59 12.40 -3.50 -20.66
C LEU A 59 11.78 -3.03 -19.35
N GLY A 60 10.94 -3.88 -18.75
CA GLY A 60 10.36 -3.62 -17.43
C GLY A 60 11.19 -4.30 -16.33
N VAL A 61 11.57 -3.54 -15.30
CA VAL A 61 12.27 -4.06 -14.12
C VAL A 61 11.45 -3.74 -12.88
N SER A 62 11.08 -4.76 -12.12
CA SER A 62 10.32 -4.59 -10.88
C SER A 62 10.60 -5.73 -9.90
N ALA A 63 10.58 -5.43 -8.61
CA ALA A 63 10.61 -6.43 -7.55
C ALA A 63 9.27 -7.20 -7.42
N THR A 64 8.22 -6.79 -8.13
CA THR A 64 6.85 -7.30 -8.03
C THR A 64 6.27 -7.71 -9.38
N LEU A 65 7.10 -8.31 -10.25
CA LEU A 65 6.65 -8.74 -11.59
C LEU A 65 5.60 -9.85 -11.52
N GLU A 66 5.76 -10.81 -10.62
CA GLU A 66 4.78 -11.85 -10.37
C GLU A 66 3.89 -11.50 -9.20
N ILE A 67 2.59 -11.50 -9.45
CA ILE A 67 1.58 -11.14 -8.46
C ILE A 67 0.89 -12.39 -7.94
N SER A 68 0.58 -13.31 -8.84
CA SER A 68 -0.02 -14.60 -8.54
C SER A 68 0.37 -15.62 -9.62
N ASN A 69 -0.01 -16.88 -9.43
CA ASN A 69 0.20 -17.90 -10.47
C ASN A 69 -0.61 -17.66 -11.76
N ARG A 70 -1.48 -16.63 -11.80
CA ARG A 70 -2.38 -16.32 -12.92
C ARG A 70 -2.17 -14.94 -13.51
N VAL A 71 -1.58 -14.01 -12.76
CA VAL A 71 -1.51 -12.61 -13.15
C VAL A 71 -0.12 -12.08 -12.85
N SER A 72 0.55 -11.57 -13.86
CA SER A 72 1.80 -10.82 -13.75
C SER A 72 1.56 -9.30 -13.86
N LEU A 73 2.55 -8.50 -13.51
CA LEU A 73 2.49 -7.07 -13.76
C LEU A 73 2.45 -6.77 -15.28
N ALA A 74 3.12 -7.59 -16.10
CA ALA A 74 3.09 -7.46 -17.54
C ALA A 74 1.66 -7.63 -18.10
N ASP A 75 0.90 -8.62 -17.60
CA ASP A 75 -0.51 -8.81 -17.98
C ASP A 75 -1.35 -7.57 -17.68
N LEU A 76 -1.13 -6.96 -16.50
CA LEU A 76 -1.87 -5.75 -16.10
C LEU A 76 -1.50 -4.52 -16.94
N LEU A 77 -0.28 -4.48 -17.48
CA LEU A 77 0.21 -3.41 -18.35
C LEU A 77 -0.12 -3.63 -19.83
N GLY A 78 -0.77 -4.74 -20.19
CA GLY A 78 -1.17 -5.06 -21.56
C GLY A 78 -0.15 -5.86 -22.36
N PHE A 79 0.80 -6.53 -21.69
CA PHE A 79 1.82 -7.39 -22.30
C PHE A 79 1.72 -8.85 -21.81
N PRO A 80 0.63 -9.56 -22.13
CA PRO A 80 0.39 -10.91 -21.59
C PRO A 80 1.44 -11.93 -22.01
N ASP A 81 2.06 -11.75 -23.18
CA ASP A 81 3.05 -12.66 -23.75
C ASP A 81 4.50 -12.22 -23.49
N ALA A 82 4.71 -11.20 -22.65
CA ALA A 82 6.05 -10.71 -22.36
C ALA A 82 6.87 -11.79 -21.60
N PRO A 83 8.09 -12.13 -22.05
CA PRO A 83 8.93 -13.07 -21.34
C PRO A 83 9.34 -12.51 -19.97
N LEU A 84 9.11 -13.29 -18.92
CA LEU A 84 9.48 -12.94 -17.55
C LEU A 84 10.80 -13.65 -17.18
N VAL A 85 11.82 -12.84 -16.90
CA VAL A 85 13.09 -13.33 -16.35
C VAL A 85 13.05 -13.12 -14.84
N ARG A 86 13.19 -14.21 -14.09
CA ARG A 86 13.28 -14.18 -12.62
C ARG A 86 14.73 -14.22 -12.20
N LEU A 87 15.07 -13.32 -11.30
CA LEU A 87 16.31 -13.43 -10.54
C LEU A 87 15.93 -13.96 -9.15
N ASP A 88 16.53 -15.06 -8.73
CA ASP A 88 16.31 -15.60 -7.40
C ASP A 88 16.87 -14.63 -6.36
N VAL A 89 15.97 -14.06 -5.60
CA VAL A 89 16.31 -13.19 -4.48
C VAL A 89 16.23 -14.01 -3.20
N ALA A 90 17.31 -14.03 -2.43
CA ALA A 90 17.33 -14.66 -1.12
C ALA A 90 16.23 -14.04 -0.23
N LYS A 91 15.62 -14.88 0.62
CA LYS A 91 14.63 -14.39 1.59
C LYS A 91 15.20 -13.24 2.41
N GLN A 92 14.39 -12.20 2.59
CA GLN A 92 14.74 -11.07 3.44
C GLN A 92 14.61 -11.47 4.92
N GLU A 93 15.65 -12.06 5.48
CA GLU A 93 15.70 -12.43 6.90
C GLU A 93 15.64 -11.23 7.85
N GLN A 94 15.82 -10.02 7.32
CA GLN A 94 15.76 -8.78 8.09
C GLN A 94 14.33 -8.30 8.36
N GLN A 95 13.31 -8.92 7.72
CA GLN A 95 11.92 -8.53 7.90
C GLN A 95 11.06 -9.74 8.25
N GLU A 96 10.26 -9.60 9.30
CA GLU A 96 9.15 -10.51 9.60
C GLU A 96 7.80 -9.82 9.40
N VAL A 97 6.80 -10.61 8.99
CA VAL A 97 5.42 -10.16 8.82
C VAL A 97 4.52 -10.94 9.75
N TYR A 98 3.82 -10.23 10.63
CA TYR A 98 2.89 -10.81 11.58
C TYR A 98 1.45 -10.57 11.13
N LEU A 99 0.71 -11.64 10.96
CA LEU A 99 -0.70 -11.62 10.61
C LEU A 99 -1.51 -11.87 11.89
N ILE A 100 -2.32 -10.90 12.28
CA ILE A 100 -3.11 -11.02 13.51
C ILE A 100 -4.44 -11.70 13.18
N ASP A 101 -4.74 -12.84 13.82
CA ASP A 101 -5.90 -13.68 13.51
C ASP A 101 -7.15 -13.32 14.33
N ASP A 102 -6.97 -12.76 15.53
CA ASP A 102 -8.04 -12.39 16.46
C ASP A 102 -8.39 -10.90 16.47
N PHE A 103 -7.93 -10.13 15.44
CA PHE A 103 -8.33 -8.73 15.30
C PHE A 103 -9.76 -8.62 14.77
N PRO A 104 -10.59 -7.69 15.29
CA PRO A 104 -11.97 -7.57 14.86
C PRO A 104 -12.08 -7.30 13.35
N LEU A 105 -13.07 -7.89 12.71
CA LEU A 105 -13.39 -7.54 11.34
C LEU A 105 -13.98 -6.12 11.28
N VAL A 106 -13.53 -5.34 10.33
CA VAL A 106 -14.01 -3.96 10.13
C VAL A 106 -15.51 -3.87 9.85
N THR A 107 -16.12 -4.98 9.41
CA THR A 107 -17.57 -5.09 9.16
C THR A 107 -18.37 -5.43 10.41
N ASP A 108 -17.73 -5.91 11.46
CA ASP A 108 -18.41 -6.49 12.63
C ASP A 108 -18.41 -5.53 13.83
N VAL A 109 -17.67 -4.43 13.73
CA VAL A 109 -17.57 -3.42 14.78
C VAL A 109 -17.78 -2.01 14.21
N SER A 110 -18.09 -1.04 15.07
CA SER A 110 -18.19 0.34 14.64
C SER A 110 -16.84 0.89 14.15
N PRO A 111 -16.83 1.91 13.28
CA PRO A 111 -15.56 2.56 12.87
C PRO A 111 -14.77 3.11 14.06
N PHE A 112 -15.43 3.59 15.10
CA PHE A 112 -14.81 4.07 16.33
C PHE A 112 -14.15 2.92 17.12
N ASP A 113 -14.85 1.82 17.33
CA ASP A 113 -14.30 0.66 18.03
C ASP A 113 -13.10 0.08 17.29
N TYR A 114 -13.19 -0.01 15.94
CA TYR A 114 -12.05 -0.43 15.12
C TYR A 114 -10.86 0.50 15.28
N ALA A 115 -11.07 1.82 15.25
CA ALA A 115 -10.01 2.81 15.46
C ALA A 115 -9.39 2.70 16.86
N SER A 116 -10.21 2.45 17.90
CA SER A 116 -9.77 2.24 19.27
C SER A 116 -8.88 1.01 19.42
N GLU A 117 -9.25 -0.10 18.79
CA GLU A 117 -8.42 -1.32 18.76
C GLU A 117 -7.09 -1.09 18.03
N VAL A 118 -7.08 -0.38 16.91
CA VAL A 118 -5.85 0.00 16.20
C VAL A 118 -4.96 0.89 17.09
N ALA A 119 -5.52 1.90 17.74
CA ALA A 119 -4.80 2.77 18.66
C ALA A 119 -4.21 1.99 19.86
N SER A 120 -4.92 0.98 20.36
CA SER A 120 -4.43 0.08 21.41
C SER A 120 -3.18 -0.69 20.98
N VAL A 121 -3.17 -1.24 19.76
CA VAL A 121 -1.98 -1.91 19.19
C VAL A 121 -0.81 -0.94 19.02
N ILE A 122 -1.06 0.27 18.53
CA ILE A 122 -0.03 1.31 18.38
C ILE A 122 0.60 1.64 19.73
N ARG A 123 -0.19 1.87 20.79
CA ARG A 123 0.30 2.13 22.14
C ARG A 123 1.16 0.98 22.68
N ARG A 124 0.74 -0.26 22.44
CA ARG A 124 1.53 -1.45 22.85
C ARG A 124 2.87 -1.53 22.12
N LEU A 125 2.90 -1.27 20.81
CA LEU A 125 4.13 -1.30 20.02
C LEU A 125 5.08 -0.14 20.35
N GLN A 126 4.56 1.01 20.75
CA GLN A 126 5.37 2.15 21.14
C GLN A 126 6.23 1.87 22.39
N ALA A 127 5.84 0.93 23.25
CA ALA A 127 6.63 0.51 24.40
C ALA A 127 8.05 0.03 24.03
N PHE A 128 8.27 -0.38 22.77
CA PHE A 128 9.59 -0.77 22.26
C PHE A 128 10.50 0.42 21.94
N GLN A 129 9.96 1.65 21.93
CA GLN A 129 10.67 2.89 21.60
C GLN A 129 11.36 2.89 20.22
N GLU A 130 10.87 2.07 19.31
CA GLU A 130 11.33 1.99 17.93
C GLU A 130 10.44 2.88 17.02
N PRO A 131 10.97 3.40 15.91
CA PRO A 131 10.18 4.11 14.91
C PRO A 131 9.01 3.28 14.42
N LEU A 132 7.82 3.84 14.44
CA LEU A 132 6.57 3.19 14.12
C LEU A 132 5.86 3.89 12.94
N LEU A 133 5.75 3.20 11.83
CA LEU A 133 5.01 3.64 10.63
C LEU A 133 3.66 2.93 10.57
N VAL A 134 2.57 3.69 10.53
CA VAL A 134 1.22 3.15 10.38
C VAL A 134 0.64 3.56 9.02
N LEU A 135 0.29 2.58 8.20
CA LEU A 135 -0.22 2.80 6.84
C LEU A 135 -1.72 2.54 6.76
N PHE A 136 -2.48 3.60 6.62
CA PHE A 136 -3.93 3.55 6.48
C PHE A 136 -4.38 3.51 5.02
N THR A 137 -5.54 2.94 4.78
CA THR A 137 -6.21 2.91 3.47
C THR A 137 -7.23 4.03 3.30
N SER A 138 -7.57 4.76 4.36
CA SER A 138 -8.48 5.90 4.31
C SER A 138 -8.05 7.02 5.26
N LYS A 139 -8.37 8.25 4.87
CA LYS A 139 -8.14 9.47 5.66
C LYS A 139 -8.95 9.46 6.96
N GLU A 140 -10.20 9.03 6.88
CA GLU A 140 -11.13 9.01 8.02
C GLU A 140 -10.59 8.11 9.14
N MET A 141 -10.11 6.90 8.80
CA MET A 141 -9.54 5.98 9.78
C MET A 141 -8.23 6.51 10.37
N LEU A 142 -7.37 7.14 9.54
CA LEU A 142 -6.15 7.78 10.02
C LEU A 142 -6.48 8.87 11.06
N LEU A 143 -7.44 9.75 10.75
CA LEU A 143 -7.82 10.83 11.64
C LEU A 143 -8.46 10.30 12.93
N ALA A 144 -9.36 9.32 12.83
CA ALA A 144 -9.98 8.69 13.99
C ALA A 144 -8.96 8.06 14.94
N VAL A 145 -7.98 7.34 14.40
CA VAL A 145 -6.88 6.75 15.22
C VAL A 145 -5.99 7.85 15.79
N SER A 146 -5.66 8.89 14.99
CA SER A 146 -4.86 10.01 15.47
C SER A 146 -5.52 10.76 16.63
N ASP A 147 -6.85 10.89 16.65
CA ASP A 147 -7.59 11.54 17.75
C ASP A 147 -7.61 10.70 19.04
N LEU A 148 -7.42 9.39 18.92
CA LEU A 148 -7.37 8.44 20.04
C LEU A 148 -5.97 8.23 20.62
N LEU A 149 -4.93 8.78 19.98
CA LEU A 149 -3.55 8.65 20.44
C LEU A 149 -3.15 9.86 21.29
N ASP A 150 -2.89 9.64 22.57
CA ASP A 150 -2.38 10.67 23.50
C ASP A 150 -0.89 10.96 23.30
N GLN A 151 -0.16 10.02 22.69
CA GLN A 151 1.28 10.14 22.46
C GLN A 151 1.59 11.09 21.30
N PRO A 152 2.69 11.86 21.38
CA PRO A 152 3.14 12.73 20.32
C PRO A 152 3.45 11.95 19.03
N HIS A 153 2.77 12.27 17.95
CA HIS A 153 2.89 11.60 16.67
C HIS A 153 2.83 12.58 15.50
N LEU A 154 3.25 12.14 14.32
CA LEU A 154 3.05 12.83 13.05
C LEU A 154 1.89 12.17 12.33
N ALA A 155 0.92 12.96 11.90
CA ALA A 155 -0.23 12.49 11.16
C ALA A 155 -0.43 13.30 9.88
N GLN A 156 -0.53 12.62 8.74
CA GLN A 156 -0.94 13.24 7.49
C GLN A 156 -2.30 13.92 7.67
N TYR A 157 -2.52 15.03 7.00
CA TYR A 157 -3.69 15.90 7.11
C TYR A 157 -3.79 16.76 8.40
N LYS A 158 -2.96 16.49 9.43
CA LYS A 158 -2.90 17.31 10.65
C LYS A 158 -1.58 18.11 10.78
N ASN A 159 -0.47 17.48 10.49
CA ASN A 159 0.85 18.01 10.83
C ASN A 159 1.70 18.42 9.62
N GLY A 160 1.18 18.32 8.41
CA GLY A 160 1.86 18.75 7.19
C GLY A 160 1.74 17.79 6.00
N GLU A 161 2.41 18.14 4.93
CA GLU A 161 2.45 17.35 3.69
C GLU A 161 3.39 16.14 3.81
N PRO A 162 3.18 15.06 3.03
CA PRO A 162 3.92 13.80 3.17
C PRO A 162 5.45 13.95 3.14
N SER A 163 5.99 14.81 2.26
CA SER A 163 7.43 15.03 2.16
C SER A 163 8.04 15.70 3.40
N GLN A 164 7.30 16.61 4.03
CA GLN A 164 7.71 17.27 5.28
C GLN A 164 7.61 16.29 6.46
N LEU A 165 6.52 15.53 6.54
CA LEU A 165 6.32 14.53 7.60
C LEU A 165 7.39 13.45 7.55
N LYS A 166 7.76 12.98 6.36
CA LYS A 166 8.87 12.06 6.16
C LYS A 166 10.16 12.62 6.76
N LYS A 167 10.55 13.84 6.37
CA LYS A 167 11.79 14.47 6.87
C LYS A 167 11.81 14.62 8.39
N ARG A 168 10.67 14.98 9.00
CA ARG A 168 10.53 15.13 10.45
C ARG A 168 10.64 13.78 11.17
N PHE A 169 10.01 12.75 10.61
CA PHE A 169 10.11 11.38 11.12
C PHE A 169 11.53 10.85 11.03
N GLU A 170 12.20 11.02 9.90
CA GLU A 170 13.60 10.59 9.70
C GLU A 170 14.60 11.31 10.62
N LYS A 171 14.30 12.55 11.01
CA LYS A 171 15.07 13.30 12.03
C LYS A 171 14.79 12.87 13.47
N GLY A 172 13.85 11.93 13.66
CA GLY A 172 13.47 11.47 15.01
C GLY A 172 12.65 12.48 15.80
N GLU A 173 12.00 13.46 15.16
CA GLU A 173 11.16 14.44 15.85
C GLU A 173 10.00 13.78 16.60
N ARG A 174 9.43 12.74 16.01
CA ARG A 174 8.42 11.87 16.63
C ARG A 174 8.66 10.43 16.21
N GLN A 175 8.37 9.51 17.11
CA GLN A 175 8.54 8.07 16.83
C GLN A 175 7.40 7.45 16.04
N ILE A 176 6.23 8.08 15.99
CA ILE A 176 5.04 7.55 15.31
C ILE A 176 4.72 8.42 14.09
N LEU A 177 4.55 7.79 12.94
CA LEU A 177 4.08 8.41 11.70
C LEU A 177 2.85 7.68 11.19
N LEU A 178 1.75 8.41 11.04
CA LEU A 178 0.49 7.95 10.47
C LEU A 178 0.36 8.48 9.03
N GLY A 179 0.25 7.60 8.05
CA GLY A 179 0.18 7.98 6.64
C GLY A 179 -0.84 7.18 5.82
N THR A 180 -1.27 7.76 4.69
CA THR A 180 -2.11 7.12 3.67
C THR A 180 -1.50 7.33 2.28
N GLY A 181 -2.13 6.85 1.23
CA GLY A 181 -1.86 7.19 -0.17
C GLY A 181 -0.38 7.20 -0.53
N SER A 182 0.23 8.38 -0.58
CA SER A 182 1.65 8.57 -0.94
C SER A 182 2.65 7.85 -0.04
N PHE A 183 2.28 7.50 1.20
CA PHE A 183 3.13 6.69 2.08
C PHE A 183 3.11 5.20 1.72
N TRP A 184 2.11 4.73 0.99
CA TRP A 184 2.09 3.39 0.40
C TRP A 184 3.04 3.30 -0.79
N GLU A 185 3.18 4.40 -1.56
CA GLU A 185 3.94 4.47 -2.79
C GLU A 185 4.86 5.71 -2.77
N GLY A 186 6.11 5.60 -3.20
CA GLY A 186 7.00 6.77 -3.40
C GLY A 186 7.79 7.29 -2.18
N VAL A 187 7.56 6.81 -0.97
CA VAL A 187 8.34 7.22 0.22
C VAL A 187 9.27 6.10 0.66
N ASP A 188 10.54 6.41 0.91
CA ASP A 188 11.58 5.49 1.40
C ASP A 188 12.03 5.93 2.80
N PHE A 189 12.17 4.98 3.75
CA PHE A 189 12.58 5.21 5.13
C PHE A 189 13.97 4.63 5.41
N SER A 190 14.92 4.93 4.54
CA SER A 190 16.27 4.36 4.57
C SER A 190 17.16 4.81 5.73
N THR A 191 16.78 5.86 6.47
CA THR A 191 17.59 6.42 7.56
C THR A 191 17.50 5.62 8.86
N HIS A 192 16.38 4.98 9.12
CA HIS A 192 16.19 4.21 10.35
C HIS A 192 16.80 2.80 10.25
N PRO A 193 17.58 2.36 11.25
CA PRO A 193 18.12 1.00 11.27
C PRO A 193 17.05 -0.06 11.52
N PHE A 194 15.93 0.33 12.13
CA PHE A 194 14.78 -0.53 12.38
C PHE A 194 13.48 0.27 12.33
N ILE A 195 12.42 -0.34 11.80
CA ILE A 195 11.08 0.25 11.76
C ILE A 195 10.04 -0.83 12.09
N LEU A 196 9.14 -0.51 13.04
CA LEU A 196 7.89 -1.20 13.20
C LEU A 196 6.88 -0.64 12.19
N GLN A 197 6.19 -1.51 11.47
CA GLN A 197 5.17 -1.10 10.49
C GLN A 197 3.83 -1.72 10.87
N VAL A 198 2.77 -0.93 10.88
CA VAL A 198 1.40 -1.42 11.12
C VAL A 198 0.54 -1.14 9.90
N ILE A 199 -0.17 -2.15 9.45
CA ILE A 199 -1.13 -2.08 8.35
C ILE A 199 -2.50 -2.49 8.92
N PRO A 200 -3.35 -1.52 9.30
CA PRO A 200 -4.64 -1.82 9.91
C PRO A 200 -5.59 -2.57 8.98
N ARG A 201 -5.58 -2.27 7.67
CA ARG A 201 -6.46 -2.87 6.67
C ARG A 201 -5.71 -3.21 5.39
N LEU A 202 -6.11 -4.29 4.75
CA LEU A 202 -5.60 -4.67 3.42
C LEU A 202 -5.90 -3.57 2.40
N PRO A 203 -4.95 -3.23 1.50
CA PRO A 203 -5.04 -2.07 0.60
C PRO A 203 -5.90 -2.35 -0.64
N PHE A 204 -7.11 -2.88 -0.44
CA PHE A 204 -8.10 -2.99 -1.50
C PHE A 204 -8.61 -1.61 -1.90
N GLN A 205 -8.87 -1.43 -3.18
CA GLN A 205 -9.55 -0.23 -3.69
C GLN A 205 -10.97 -0.16 -3.16
N ASN A 206 -11.47 1.06 -2.95
CA ASN A 206 -12.85 1.26 -2.56
C ASN A 206 -13.78 0.87 -3.74
N PRO A 207 -14.63 -0.15 -3.59
CA PRO A 207 -15.51 -0.60 -4.67
C PRO A 207 -16.58 0.43 -5.06
N GLN A 208 -16.78 1.46 -4.25
CA GLN A 208 -17.76 2.52 -4.50
C GLN A 208 -17.19 3.68 -5.32
N GLU A 209 -15.87 3.76 -5.47
CA GLU A 209 -15.25 4.78 -6.32
C GLU A 209 -15.67 4.62 -7.79
N PRO A 210 -15.99 5.72 -8.49
CA PRO A 210 -16.47 5.68 -9.86
C PRO A 210 -15.55 4.90 -10.80
N LEU A 211 -14.24 5.16 -10.74
CA LEU A 211 -13.25 4.45 -11.56
C LEU A 211 -13.21 2.95 -11.25
N THR A 212 -13.26 2.58 -9.97
CA THR A 212 -13.27 1.17 -9.56
C THR A 212 -14.54 0.46 -10.02
N LYS A 213 -15.70 1.12 -9.92
CA LYS A 213 -16.97 0.57 -10.43
C LYS A 213 -16.90 0.30 -11.93
N LYS A 214 -16.41 1.27 -12.68
CA LYS A 214 -16.28 1.18 -14.14
C LYS A 214 -15.34 0.03 -14.53
N LEU A 215 -14.13 0.01 -13.98
CA LEU A 215 -13.17 -1.07 -14.22
C LEU A 215 -13.74 -2.45 -13.90
N ASN A 216 -14.47 -2.57 -12.78
CA ASN A 216 -15.13 -3.81 -12.41
C ASN A 216 -16.19 -4.24 -13.44
N GLN A 217 -16.93 -3.29 -14.02
CA GLN A 217 -17.93 -3.59 -15.06
C GLN A 217 -17.26 -4.09 -16.35
N GLU A 218 -16.16 -3.47 -16.75
CA GLU A 218 -15.42 -3.86 -17.96
C GLU A 218 -14.79 -5.24 -17.82
N LEU A 219 -14.12 -5.50 -16.70
CA LEU A 219 -13.55 -6.82 -16.42
C LEU A 219 -14.63 -7.92 -16.48
N ARG A 220 -15.85 -7.64 -15.98
CA ARG A 220 -16.97 -8.57 -16.11
C ARG A 220 -17.42 -8.77 -17.54
N ARG A 221 -17.44 -7.69 -18.37
CA ARG A 221 -17.75 -7.79 -19.80
C ARG A 221 -16.73 -8.65 -20.56
N GLU A 222 -15.47 -8.60 -20.12
CA GLU A 222 -14.39 -9.47 -20.64
C GLU A 222 -14.45 -10.91 -20.10
N GLY A 223 -15.44 -11.27 -19.28
CA GLY A 223 -15.55 -12.59 -18.66
C GLY A 223 -14.57 -12.81 -17.50
N LYS A 224 -13.92 -11.76 -17.01
CA LYS A 224 -12.97 -11.80 -15.88
C LYS A 224 -13.67 -11.57 -14.55
N ASN A 225 -13.06 -12.07 -13.48
CA ASN A 225 -13.49 -11.78 -12.12
C ASN A 225 -12.75 -10.54 -11.59
N PRO A 226 -13.42 -9.38 -11.37
CA PRO A 226 -12.76 -8.14 -10.96
C PRO A 226 -11.94 -8.27 -9.67
N PHE A 227 -12.39 -9.13 -8.75
CA PHE A 227 -11.68 -9.30 -7.49
C PHE A 227 -10.40 -10.13 -7.67
N TYR A 228 -10.51 -11.33 -8.27
CA TYR A 228 -9.37 -12.24 -8.38
C TYR A 228 -8.37 -11.86 -9.48
N ASP A 229 -8.86 -11.27 -10.58
CA ASP A 229 -8.02 -10.97 -11.75
C ASP A 229 -7.44 -9.54 -11.71
N TYR A 230 -7.95 -8.67 -10.79
CA TYR A 230 -7.43 -7.31 -10.68
C TYR A 230 -7.24 -6.82 -9.24
N GLN A 231 -8.30 -6.78 -8.42
CA GLN A 231 -8.22 -6.11 -7.11
C GLN A 231 -7.28 -6.82 -6.13
N LEU A 232 -7.34 -8.14 -6.05
CA LEU A 232 -6.46 -8.94 -5.20
C LEU A 232 -4.99 -8.86 -5.66
N PRO A 233 -4.66 -9.02 -6.96
CA PRO A 233 -3.33 -8.74 -7.47
C PRO A 233 -2.81 -7.36 -7.10
N MET A 234 -3.59 -6.30 -7.31
CA MET A 234 -3.19 -4.92 -6.97
C MET A 234 -2.97 -4.73 -5.47
N ALA A 235 -3.80 -5.33 -4.63
CA ALA A 235 -3.60 -5.28 -3.17
C ALA A 235 -2.30 -5.97 -2.75
N ILE A 236 -1.96 -7.11 -3.37
CA ILE A 236 -0.69 -7.81 -3.13
C ILE A 236 0.51 -6.95 -3.55
N ILE A 237 0.46 -6.32 -4.73
CA ILE A 237 1.52 -5.40 -5.18
C ILE A 237 1.72 -4.28 -4.15
N ARG A 238 0.65 -3.60 -3.75
CA ARG A 238 0.71 -2.52 -2.77
C ARG A 238 1.29 -2.97 -1.44
N LEU A 239 0.88 -4.14 -0.94
CA LEU A 239 1.47 -4.73 0.27
C LEU A 239 2.97 -4.98 0.11
N LYS A 240 3.39 -5.63 -0.97
CA LYS A 240 4.82 -5.90 -1.24
C LYS A 240 5.62 -4.60 -1.34
N GLN A 241 5.10 -3.59 -2.01
CA GLN A 241 5.72 -2.27 -2.11
C GLN A 241 5.84 -1.59 -0.75
N ALA A 242 4.79 -1.59 0.06
CA ALA A 242 4.80 -1.01 1.41
C ALA A 242 5.81 -1.72 2.32
N LEU A 243 5.84 -3.05 2.30
CA LEU A 243 6.80 -3.85 3.06
C LEU A 243 8.25 -3.59 2.63
N GLY A 244 8.51 -3.44 1.32
CA GLY A 244 9.83 -3.16 0.77
C GLY A 244 10.40 -1.78 1.11
N ARG A 245 9.62 -0.88 1.74
CA ARG A 245 10.07 0.49 2.07
C ARG A 245 10.82 0.59 3.39
N THR A 246 10.66 -0.39 4.26
CA THR A 246 11.27 -0.38 5.60
C THR A 246 12.58 -1.16 5.68
N VAL A 247 12.92 -1.94 4.63
CA VAL A 247 14.19 -2.67 4.53
C VAL A 247 14.75 -2.49 3.12
N ARG A 248 15.83 -1.73 3.01
CA ARG A 248 16.55 -1.44 1.76
C ARG A 248 18.01 -1.90 1.82
N ARG A 249 18.59 -1.90 3.02
CA ARG A 249 19.99 -2.23 3.24
C ARG A 249 20.12 -3.46 4.12
N PRO A 250 21.23 -4.20 4.03
CA PRO A 250 21.47 -5.41 4.82
C PRO A 250 21.54 -5.19 6.34
N ASP A 251 21.79 -3.95 6.77
CA ASP A 251 21.87 -3.54 8.19
C ASP A 251 20.51 -3.11 8.76
N GLN A 252 19.51 -2.91 7.91
CA GLN A 252 18.16 -2.55 8.36
C GLN A 252 17.37 -3.76 8.83
N GLY A 253 16.33 -3.51 9.62
CA GLY A 253 15.37 -4.52 10.05
C GLY A 253 13.97 -3.94 10.14
N SER A 254 12.95 -4.81 10.07
CA SER A 254 11.56 -4.39 10.20
C SER A 254 10.70 -5.53 10.70
N VAL A 255 9.70 -5.19 11.50
CA VAL A 255 8.54 -6.05 11.75
C VAL A 255 7.31 -5.35 11.20
N ALA A 256 6.59 -6.02 10.31
CA ALA A 256 5.32 -5.53 9.78
C ALA A 256 4.16 -6.31 10.40
N VAL A 257 3.18 -5.60 10.93
CA VAL A 257 1.99 -6.15 11.58
C VAL A 257 0.77 -5.84 10.75
N ILE A 258 0.10 -6.86 10.23
CA ILE A 258 -1.16 -6.74 9.47
C ILE A 258 -2.30 -7.10 10.42
N LEU A 259 -3.14 -6.11 10.74
CA LEU A 259 -4.24 -6.28 11.69
C LEU A 259 -5.51 -6.80 11.04
N ASP A 260 -5.62 -6.73 9.71
CA ASP A 260 -6.81 -7.18 8.99
C ASP A 260 -6.94 -8.72 9.05
N SER A 261 -7.77 -9.23 9.95
CA SER A 261 -7.95 -10.69 10.17
C SER A 261 -8.49 -11.43 8.94
N ARG A 262 -8.99 -10.70 7.91
CA ARG A 262 -9.34 -11.31 6.62
C ARG A 262 -8.16 -12.00 5.94
N VAL A 263 -6.92 -11.58 6.24
CA VAL A 263 -5.71 -12.21 5.72
C VAL A 263 -5.56 -13.67 6.21
N VAL A 264 -6.13 -14.00 7.36
CA VAL A 264 -6.13 -15.36 7.93
C VAL A 264 -7.46 -16.06 7.65
N SER A 265 -8.59 -15.37 7.87
CA SER A 265 -9.93 -15.98 7.85
C SER A 265 -10.51 -16.20 6.46
N LYS A 266 -10.08 -15.43 5.43
CA LYS A 266 -10.64 -15.54 4.07
C LYS A 266 -9.75 -16.38 3.15
N ARG A 267 -10.38 -17.07 2.18
CA ARG A 267 -9.64 -17.91 1.20
C ARG A 267 -8.57 -17.14 0.44
N TYR A 268 -8.84 -15.89 0.03
CA TYR A 268 -7.88 -15.04 -0.64
C TYR A 268 -6.73 -14.56 0.29
N GLY A 269 -6.99 -14.50 1.58
CA GLY A 269 -5.97 -14.15 2.58
C GLY A 269 -4.84 -15.18 2.62
N LYS A 270 -5.16 -16.46 2.48
CA LYS A 270 -4.14 -17.53 2.35
C LYS A 270 -3.23 -17.30 1.14
N GLN A 271 -3.79 -16.82 0.02
CA GLN A 271 -2.99 -16.49 -1.17
C GLN A 271 -2.05 -15.31 -0.91
N ILE A 272 -2.53 -14.27 -0.18
CA ILE A 272 -1.68 -13.15 0.25
C ILE A 272 -0.54 -13.66 1.12
N ALA A 273 -0.84 -14.42 2.17
CA ALA A 273 0.15 -14.97 3.10
C ALA A 273 1.19 -15.84 2.39
N GLN A 274 0.76 -16.73 1.49
CA GLN A 274 1.65 -17.57 0.67
C GLN A 274 2.56 -16.74 -0.24
N THR A 275 2.03 -15.68 -0.84
CA THR A 275 2.82 -14.80 -1.71
C THR A 275 3.88 -14.04 -0.91
N LEU A 276 3.53 -13.54 0.28
CA LEU A 276 4.49 -12.86 1.16
C LEU A 276 5.55 -13.81 1.72
N SER A 277 5.18 -15.07 2.02
CA SER A 277 6.11 -16.08 2.58
C SER A 277 7.18 -16.56 1.61
N LYS A 278 7.03 -16.30 0.30
CA LYS A 278 8.09 -16.58 -0.68
C LYS A 278 9.34 -15.72 -0.42
N GLU A 279 9.16 -14.50 0.06
CA GLU A 279 10.24 -13.51 0.20
C GLU A 279 10.59 -13.20 1.65
N ARG A 280 9.69 -13.46 2.60
CA ARG A 280 9.80 -13.04 4.01
C ARG A 280 9.32 -14.15 4.95
N THR A 281 9.74 -14.06 6.20
CA THR A 281 9.14 -14.87 7.28
C THR A 281 7.77 -14.31 7.62
N VAL A 282 6.72 -15.13 7.50
CA VAL A 282 5.34 -14.78 7.84
C VAL A 282 4.88 -15.65 9.00
N ARG A 283 4.34 -15.03 10.05
CA ARG A 283 3.80 -15.72 11.23
C ARG A 283 2.37 -15.28 11.48
N VAL A 284 1.51 -16.21 11.87
CA VAL A 284 0.16 -15.93 12.35
C VAL A 284 0.21 -15.88 13.87
N LEU A 285 -0.32 -14.81 14.48
CA LEU A 285 -0.25 -14.55 15.90
C LEU A 285 -1.59 -14.04 16.43
N ALA A 286 -1.94 -14.39 17.66
CA ALA A 286 -2.95 -13.67 18.42
C ALA A 286 -2.38 -12.33 18.93
N ARG A 287 -3.22 -11.33 19.16
CA ARG A 287 -2.83 -9.98 19.63
C ARG A 287 -1.99 -10.00 20.91
N GLU A 288 -2.29 -10.93 21.83
CA GLU A 288 -1.55 -11.07 23.07
C GLU A 288 -0.07 -11.47 22.85
N GLN A 289 0.21 -12.26 21.82
CA GLN A 289 1.53 -12.76 21.45
C GLN A 289 2.40 -11.70 20.74
N LEU A 290 1.79 -10.61 20.25
CA LEU A 290 2.48 -9.61 19.44
C LEU A 290 3.69 -9.00 20.17
N GLY A 291 3.53 -8.67 21.44
CA GLY A 291 4.61 -8.05 22.24
C GLY A 291 5.83 -8.96 22.37
N SER A 292 5.62 -10.22 22.75
CA SER A 292 6.72 -11.20 22.87
C SER A 292 7.39 -11.46 21.54
N ALA A 293 6.62 -11.62 20.45
CA ALA A 293 7.16 -11.86 19.12
C ALA A 293 8.04 -10.70 18.61
N VAL A 294 7.65 -9.45 18.86
CA VAL A 294 8.47 -8.27 18.53
C VAL A 294 9.74 -8.22 19.38
N ALA A 295 9.64 -8.51 20.69
CA ALA A 295 10.81 -8.56 21.59
C ALA A 295 11.83 -9.61 21.12
N ASP A 296 11.37 -10.81 20.79
CA ASP A 296 12.21 -11.91 20.30
C ASP A 296 12.94 -11.55 19.01
N PHE A 297 12.22 -10.91 18.07
CA PHE A 297 12.82 -10.45 16.82
C PHE A 297 13.91 -9.40 17.06
N LEU A 298 13.64 -8.40 17.90
CA LEU A 298 14.59 -7.36 18.26
C LEU A 298 15.84 -7.94 18.95
N GLN A 299 15.68 -8.90 19.87
CA GLN A 299 16.78 -9.58 20.54
C GLN A 299 17.63 -10.40 19.55
N SER A 300 16.98 -11.17 18.67
CA SER A 300 17.66 -11.97 17.64
C SER A 300 18.47 -11.07 16.69
N ARG A 301 17.90 -9.91 16.31
CA ARG A 301 18.56 -8.93 15.47
C ARG A 301 19.81 -8.33 16.17
N ARG A 302 19.69 -7.93 17.44
CA ARG A 302 20.82 -7.42 18.23
C ARG A 302 21.98 -8.43 18.31
N ASN A 303 21.67 -9.70 18.47
CA ASN A 303 22.68 -10.78 18.52
C ASN A 303 23.39 -10.92 17.18
N ARG A 304 22.65 -10.97 16.05
CA ARG A 304 23.22 -11.03 14.70
C ARG A 304 24.14 -9.84 14.39
N MET A 305 23.79 -8.64 14.80
CA MET A 305 24.64 -7.46 14.59
C MET A 305 25.94 -7.51 15.41
N LYS A 306 25.88 -8.01 16.64
CA LYS A 306 27.09 -8.21 17.46
C LYS A 306 28.05 -9.24 16.85
N GLU A 307 27.52 -10.32 16.26
CA GLU A 307 28.32 -11.35 15.60
C GLU A 307 29.00 -10.83 14.31
N LYS A 308 28.25 -10.05 13.49
CA LYS A 308 28.84 -9.40 12.31
C LYS A 308 29.99 -8.46 12.67
N SER A 309 29.78 -7.59 13.66
CA SER A 309 30.82 -6.67 14.13
C SER A 309 32.06 -7.36 14.70
N LYS A 310 31.91 -8.57 15.28
CA LYS A 310 33.05 -9.40 15.73
C LYS A 310 33.82 -10.04 14.55
N LYS A 311 33.10 -10.41 13.47
CA LYS A 311 33.73 -11.01 12.26
C LYS A 311 34.48 -9.97 11.43
N GLU A 312 34.00 -8.73 11.37
CA GLU A 312 34.67 -7.62 10.65
C GLU A 312 35.92 -7.08 11.37
N LYS A 313 36.07 -7.36 12.66
CA LYS A 313 37.25 -6.98 13.48
C LYS A 313 38.33 -8.06 13.53
N ARG A 314 38.11 -9.21 12.94
CA ARG A 314 39.09 -10.30 12.78
C ARG A 314 39.63 -10.35 11.35
#